data_b1cc4ba8674f083d0993c49921c6a186
#
_entry.id   b1cc4ba8674f083d0993c49921c6a186
#
_cell.length_a   1.000
_cell.length_b   1.000
_cell.length_c   1.000
_cell.angle_alpha   90.00
_cell.angle_beta   90.00
_cell.angle_gamma   90.00
#
_symmetry.space_group_name_H-M   'P 1'
#
loop_
_entity.id
_entity.type
_entity.pdbx_description
1 polymer ?
#
loop_
_entity_poly.entity_id
_entity_poly.type
_entity_poly.pdbx_seq_one_letter_code
_entity_poly.pdbx_strand_id
1 'polypeptide(L)'
;MKRTYSLLLGLLTAMLSITATWAYDTEMARGYALMFEPVQGVKAGKALHMIKPDQFVERVKKGETIVALDVRTPAEFGFYGMATPDALRIPINELFKTENLDLIPTDKMVLVVCKSGTRATAAGTALRHIGFDNVYVLKGGIGALAAYLNPKTANMPLPSAE
;
A
#
# COMPACT_ATOMS: atom_id res chain seq x y z
N MET A 1 -65.89 -5.43 52.42
CA MET A 1 -64.87 -4.69 51.63
C MET A 1 -63.62 -5.55 51.52
N LYS A 2 -63.44 -6.26 50.44
CA LYS A 2 -62.21 -7.09 50.16
C LYS A 2 -61.44 -6.41 49.04
N ARG A 3 -60.23 -5.90 49.36
CA ARG A 3 -59.25 -5.33 48.37
C ARG A 3 -58.46 -6.46 47.81
N THR A 4 -58.67 -6.74 46.54
CA THR A 4 -57.80 -7.61 45.69
C THR A 4 -56.62 -6.82 45.20
N TYR A 5 -55.43 -7.20 45.66
CA TYR A 5 -54.17 -6.67 45.09
C TYR A 5 -53.74 -7.52 43.85
N SER A 6 -53.83 -6.92 42.66
CA SER A 6 -53.35 -7.53 41.43
C SER A 6 -51.84 -7.32 41.37
N LEU A 7 -51.07 -8.39 41.50
CA LEU A 7 -49.62 -8.41 41.28
C LEU A 7 -49.36 -8.50 39.75
N LEU A 8 -48.99 -7.38 39.16
CA LEU A 8 -48.44 -7.34 37.82
C LEU A 8 -46.97 -7.78 37.90
N LEU A 9 -46.72 -9.05 37.51
CA LEU A 9 -45.39 -9.61 37.34
C LEU A 9 -44.85 -9.17 35.98
N GLY A 10 -44.06 -8.10 35.95
CA GLY A 10 -43.36 -7.65 34.74
C GLY A 10 -42.23 -8.61 34.41
N LEU A 11 -42.38 -9.41 33.35
CA LEU A 11 -41.26 -10.16 32.74
C LEU A 11 -40.33 -9.20 32.06
N LEU A 12 -39.23 -8.86 32.70
CA LEU A 12 -38.12 -8.16 32.06
C LEU A 12 -37.27 -9.19 31.28
N THR A 13 -37.60 -9.40 30.02
CA THR A 13 -36.78 -10.19 29.10
C THR A 13 -35.51 -9.40 28.78
N ALA A 14 -34.42 -9.67 29.50
CA ALA A 14 -33.08 -9.22 29.12
C ALA A 14 -32.71 -9.90 27.81
N MET A 15 -32.81 -9.18 26.71
CA MET A 15 -32.18 -9.60 25.46
C MET A 15 -30.66 -9.58 25.64
N LEU A 16 -30.08 -10.76 25.89
CA LEU A 16 -28.63 -10.97 25.79
C LEU A 16 -28.28 -10.84 24.33
N SER A 17 -27.81 -9.66 23.93
CA SER A 17 -27.15 -9.47 22.61
C SER A 17 -25.85 -10.26 22.65
N ILE A 18 -25.85 -11.47 22.07
CA ILE A 18 -24.62 -12.22 21.80
C ILE A 18 -23.89 -11.45 20.70
N THR A 19 -23.01 -10.57 21.08
CA THR A 19 -22.06 -10.00 20.13
C THR A 19 -21.12 -11.13 19.72
N ALA A 20 -21.26 -11.63 18.50
CA ALA A 20 -20.31 -12.57 17.93
C ALA A 20 -18.95 -11.88 17.89
N THR A 21 -18.05 -12.27 18.78
CA THR A 21 -16.64 -11.81 18.74
C THR A 21 -15.93 -12.57 17.63
N TRP A 22 -15.77 -11.91 16.49
CA TRP A 22 -14.94 -12.44 15.40
C TRP A 22 -13.47 -12.42 15.82
N ALA A 23 -12.70 -13.44 15.41
CA ALA A 23 -11.27 -13.53 15.68
C ALA A 23 -10.43 -12.51 14.87
N TYR A 24 -11.08 -11.74 13.99
CA TYR A 24 -10.45 -10.74 13.12
C TYR A 24 -11.39 -9.55 12.91
N ASP A 25 -10.83 -8.44 12.45
CA ASP A 25 -11.58 -7.24 12.07
C ASP A 25 -12.32 -7.47 10.75
N THR A 26 -13.64 -7.56 10.81
CA THR A 26 -14.50 -7.85 9.66
C THR A 26 -14.58 -6.70 8.67
N GLU A 27 -14.50 -5.44 9.11
CA GLU A 27 -14.51 -4.27 8.23
C GLU A 27 -13.20 -4.19 7.45
N MET A 28 -12.07 -4.41 8.12
CA MET A 28 -10.77 -4.47 7.45
C MET A 28 -10.71 -5.64 6.46
N ALA A 29 -11.23 -6.81 6.82
CA ALA A 29 -11.31 -7.95 5.92
C ALA A 29 -12.15 -7.66 4.67
N ARG A 30 -13.27 -6.94 4.80
CA ARG A 30 -14.10 -6.49 3.68
C ARG A 30 -13.34 -5.54 2.76
N GLY A 31 -12.59 -4.58 3.32
CA GLY A 31 -11.74 -3.68 2.55
C GLY A 31 -10.72 -4.43 1.71
N TYR A 32 -10.04 -5.41 2.31
CA TYR A 32 -9.10 -6.26 1.56
C TYR A 32 -9.79 -7.12 0.50
N ALA A 33 -10.98 -7.65 0.76
CA ALA A 33 -11.74 -8.43 -0.24
C ALA A 33 -12.01 -7.59 -1.49
N LEU A 34 -12.48 -6.34 -1.34
CA LEU A 34 -12.70 -5.43 -2.44
C LEU A 34 -11.39 -5.06 -3.17
N MET A 35 -10.33 -4.78 -2.44
CA MET A 35 -9.04 -4.42 -3.03
C MET A 35 -8.43 -5.58 -3.84
N PHE A 36 -8.63 -6.84 -3.42
CA PHE A 36 -8.08 -8.00 -4.11
C PHE A 36 -9.02 -8.62 -5.14
N GLU A 37 -10.27 -8.20 -5.24
CA GLU A 37 -11.22 -8.70 -6.24
C GLU A 37 -10.67 -8.68 -7.68
N PRO A 38 -10.00 -7.60 -8.17
CA PRO A 38 -9.45 -7.55 -9.52
C PRO A 38 -8.15 -8.34 -9.71
N VAL A 39 -7.58 -8.94 -8.64
CA VAL A 39 -6.29 -9.66 -8.70
C VAL A 39 -6.51 -11.07 -9.25
N GLN A 40 -6.76 -11.17 -10.55
CA GLN A 40 -7.07 -12.44 -11.22
C GLN A 40 -6.32 -12.56 -12.56
N GLY A 41 -5.94 -13.80 -12.89
CA GLY A 41 -5.37 -14.17 -14.18
C GLY A 41 -4.13 -13.35 -14.55
N VAL A 42 -3.98 -13.05 -15.83
CA VAL A 42 -2.82 -12.34 -16.40
C VAL A 42 -2.70 -10.87 -15.96
N LYS A 43 -3.79 -10.30 -15.44
CA LYS A 43 -3.83 -8.91 -14.97
C LYS A 43 -3.46 -8.74 -13.49
N ALA A 44 -3.24 -9.83 -12.76
CA ALA A 44 -2.98 -9.80 -11.32
C ALA A 44 -1.85 -8.83 -10.93
N GLY A 45 -0.72 -8.85 -11.64
CA GLY A 45 0.40 -7.95 -11.37
C GLY A 45 0.05 -6.45 -11.51
N LYS A 46 -0.79 -6.11 -12.50
CA LYS A 46 -1.28 -4.75 -12.70
C LYS A 46 -2.25 -4.34 -11.58
N ALA A 47 -3.15 -5.23 -11.21
CA ALA A 47 -4.11 -5.00 -10.13
C ALA A 47 -3.43 -4.86 -8.75
N LEU A 48 -2.27 -5.51 -8.57
CA LEU A 48 -1.42 -5.34 -7.39
C LEU A 48 -0.56 -4.06 -7.44
N HIS A 49 -0.68 -3.24 -8.48
CA HIS A 49 0.12 -2.04 -8.69
C HIS A 49 1.64 -2.31 -8.67
N MET A 50 2.05 -3.45 -9.21
CA MET A 50 3.47 -3.78 -9.32
C MET A 50 4.03 -3.34 -10.65
N ILE A 51 5.15 -2.60 -10.64
CA ILE A 51 5.88 -2.24 -11.86
C ILE A 51 7.29 -2.83 -11.84
N LYS A 52 7.76 -3.23 -13.01
CA LYS A 52 9.10 -3.76 -13.20
C LYS A 52 10.11 -2.62 -13.36
N PRO A 53 11.42 -2.88 -13.16
CA PRO A 53 12.46 -1.88 -13.39
C PRO A 53 12.45 -1.24 -14.78
N ASP A 54 12.24 -2.03 -15.83
CA ASP A 54 12.14 -1.56 -17.22
C ASP A 54 10.99 -0.56 -17.41
N GLN A 55 9.81 -0.89 -16.89
CA GLN A 55 8.63 -0.03 -16.93
C GLN A 55 8.83 1.27 -16.15
N PHE A 56 9.48 1.20 -14.99
CA PHE A 56 9.82 2.39 -14.21
C PHE A 56 10.78 3.30 -14.99
N VAL A 57 11.85 2.75 -15.54
CA VAL A 57 12.85 3.52 -16.32
C VAL A 57 12.21 4.14 -17.56
N GLU A 58 11.33 3.42 -18.25
CA GLU A 58 10.57 3.96 -19.38
C GLU A 58 9.73 5.18 -19.00
N ARG A 59 8.99 5.12 -17.89
CA ARG A 59 8.18 6.24 -17.38
C ARG A 59 9.03 7.46 -17.04
N VAL A 60 10.16 7.24 -16.34
CA VAL A 60 11.12 8.32 -16.04
C VAL A 60 11.68 8.96 -17.32
N LYS A 61 12.04 8.15 -18.32
CA LYS A 61 12.51 8.65 -19.62
C LYS A 61 11.43 9.42 -20.39
N LYS A 62 10.16 9.11 -20.19
CA LYS A 62 9.02 9.87 -20.75
C LYS A 62 8.73 11.16 -19.98
N GLY A 63 9.48 11.46 -18.92
CA GLY A 63 9.30 12.66 -18.11
C GLY A 63 8.16 12.57 -17.09
N GLU A 64 7.65 11.36 -16.79
CA GLU A 64 6.64 11.19 -15.74
C GLU A 64 7.24 11.56 -14.38
N THR A 65 6.53 12.37 -13.61
CA THR A 65 6.91 12.71 -12.24
C THR A 65 6.54 11.57 -11.32
N ILE A 66 7.56 10.89 -10.79
CA ILE A 66 7.40 9.76 -9.88
C ILE A 66 8.14 10.07 -8.58
N VAL A 67 7.42 10.02 -7.47
CA VAL A 67 8.00 10.18 -6.13
C VAL A 67 8.39 8.81 -5.61
N ALA A 68 9.68 8.58 -5.38
CA ALA A 68 10.13 7.35 -4.73
C ALA A 68 9.93 7.46 -3.22
N LEU A 69 9.24 6.48 -2.64
CA LEU A 69 9.09 6.29 -1.20
C LEU A 69 9.97 5.12 -0.76
N ASP A 70 11.14 5.43 -0.22
CA ASP A 70 12.08 4.44 0.26
C ASP A 70 11.77 4.05 1.71
N VAL A 71 11.30 2.82 1.91
CA VAL A 71 10.90 2.30 3.22
C VAL A 71 12.01 1.47 3.90
N ARG A 72 13.24 1.62 3.44
CA ARG A 72 14.41 0.99 4.07
C ARG A 72 14.79 1.70 5.36
N THR A 73 15.75 1.12 6.07
CA THR A 73 16.31 1.75 7.28
C THR A 73 17.23 2.92 6.91
N PRO A 74 17.46 3.89 7.84
CA PRO A 74 18.41 4.98 7.62
C PRO A 74 19.80 4.49 7.22
N ALA A 75 20.29 3.41 7.83
CA ALA A 75 21.57 2.81 7.49
C ALA A 75 21.63 2.32 6.03
N GLU A 76 20.53 1.73 5.52
CA GLU A 76 20.49 1.24 4.14
C GLU A 76 20.49 2.36 3.11
N PHE A 77 19.70 3.42 3.30
CA PHE A 77 19.67 4.52 2.33
C PHE A 77 20.83 5.52 2.52
N GLY A 78 21.59 5.42 3.61
CA GLY A 78 22.84 6.14 3.77
C GLY A 78 23.93 5.71 2.77
N PHE A 79 23.89 4.48 2.29
CA PHE A 79 24.85 3.99 1.29
C PHE A 79 24.46 4.32 -0.14
N TYR A 80 23.19 4.17 -0.50
CA TYR A 80 22.62 4.49 -1.82
C TYR A 80 21.11 4.55 -1.77
N GLY A 81 20.49 5.25 -2.71
CA GLY A 81 19.05 5.41 -2.77
C GLY A 81 18.55 5.85 -4.14
N MET A 82 17.25 6.11 -4.22
CA MET A 82 16.63 6.65 -5.42
C MET A 82 16.97 8.14 -5.55
N ALA A 83 17.32 8.57 -6.75
CA ALA A 83 17.62 9.96 -7.10
C ALA A 83 16.45 10.63 -7.85
N THR A 84 15.21 10.17 -7.61
CA THR A 84 14.03 10.84 -8.18
C THR A 84 13.80 12.17 -7.45
N PRO A 85 13.29 13.21 -8.16
CA PRO A 85 12.86 14.43 -7.50
C PRO A 85 11.87 14.12 -6.36
N ASP A 86 11.96 14.88 -5.27
CA ASP A 86 11.07 14.75 -4.10
C ASP A 86 11.06 13.34 -3.45
N ALA A 87 12.14 12.56 -3.58
CA ALA A 87 12.23 11.24 -2.97
C ALA A 87 12.04 11.32 -1.45
N LEU A 88 11.09 10.56 -0.94
CA LEU A 88 10.80 10.40 0.49
C LEU A 88 11.60 9.21 1.05
N ARG A 89 12.18 9.40 2.23
CA ARG A 89 12.93 8.37 2.96
C ARG A 89 12.29 8.16 4.32
N ILE A 90 11.30 7.29 4.37
CA ILE A 90 10.49 7.02 5.56
C ILE A 90 10.57 5.53 5.88
N PRO A 91 11.34 5.14 6.91
CA PRO A 91 11.43 3.73 7.31
C PRO A 91 10.05 3.13 7.59
N ILE A 92 9.86 1.86 7.25
CA ILE A 92 8.54 1.20 7.33
C ILE A 92 7.92 1.26 8.75
N ASN A 93 8.74 1.23 9.80
CA ASN A 93 8.29 1.35 11.19
C ASN A 93 7.81 2.76 11.57
N GLU A 94 8.11 3.76 10.76
CA GLU A 94 7.67 5.15 10.96
C GLU A 94 6.56 5.55 9.96
N LEU A 95 6.38 4.77 8.89
CA LEU A 95 5.57 5.13 7.73
C LEU A 95 4.12 5.50 8.06
N PHE A 96 3.50 4.76 8.99
CA PHE A 96 2.07 4.93 9.30
C PHE A 96 1.78 5.93 10.42
N LYS A 97 2.77 6.73 10.83
CA LYS A 97 2.52 7.91 11.67
C LYS A 97 1.86 8.99 10.82
N THR A 98 0.89 9.72 11.39
CA THR A 98 0.13 10.75 10.68
C THR A 98 1.03 11.76 9.98
N GLU A 99 2.04 12.27 10.69
CA GLU A 99 3.00 13.23 10.15
C GLU A 99 3.77 12.73 8.92
N ASN A 100 3.96 11.42 8.78
CA ASN A 100 4.64 10.81 7.65
C ASN A 100 3.67 10.48 6.51
N LEU A 101 2.44 10.10 6.82
CA LEU A 101 1.39 9.90 5.82
C LEU A 101 1.05 11.21 5.10
N ASP A 102 1.03 12.32 5.82
CA ASP A 102 0.76 13.66 5.27
C ASP A 102 1.83 14.15 4.27
N LEU A 103 3.03 13.54 4.29
CA LEU A 103 4.09 13.83 3.32
C LEU A 103 3.90 13.11 1.98
N ILE A 104 3.07 12.08 1.93
CA ILE A 104 2.89 11.24 0.72
C ILE A 104 1.93 11.96 -0.24
N PRO A 105 2.37 12.32 -1.45
CA PRO A 105 1.49 12.98 -2.41
C PRO A 105 0.38 12.05 -2.90
N THR A 106 -0.80 12.61 -3.17
CA THR A 106 -1.95 11.90 -3.71
C THR A 106 -2.21 12.22 -5.19
N ASP A 107 -1.55 13.25 -5.74
CA ASP A 107 -1.70 13.76 -7.10
C ASP A 107 -0.62 13.24 -8.08
N LYS A 108 0.39 12.55 -7.57
CA LYS A 108 1.52 12.02 -8.35
C LYS A 108 1.67 10.52 -8.08
N MET A 109 2.29 9.81 -9.00
CA MET A 109 2.65 8.40 -8.79
C MET A 109 3.68 8.29 -7.66
N VAL A 110 3.39 7.47 -6.66
CA VAL A 110 4.30 7.12 -5.56
C VAL A 110 4.81 5.70 -5.79
N LEU A 111 6.12 5.56 -5.90
CA LEU A 111 6.78 4.26 -6.06
C LEU A 111 7.44 3.83 -4.75
N VAL A 112 6.82 2.90 -4.07
CA VAL A 112 7.39 2.32 -2.84
C VAL A 112 8.52 1.38 -3.19
N VAL A 113 9.68 1.61 -2.56
CA VAL A 113 10.88 0.84 -2.79
C VAL A 113 11.50 0.32 -1.48
N CYS A 114 12.09 -0.86 -1.56
CA CYS A 114 13.03 -1.35 -0.53
C CYS A 114 14.13 -2.16 -1.23
N LYS A 115 14.96 -2.90 -0.50
CA LYS A 115 16.05 -3.67 -1.09
C LYS A 115 15.58 -4.69 -2.14
N SER A 116 14.57 -5.51 -1.80
CA SER A 116 14.13 -6.68 -2.60
C SER A 116 12.65 -6.66 -3.00
N GLY A 117 11.89 -5.62 -2.62
CA GLY A 117 10.46 -5.53 -2.86
C GLY A 117 9.59 -6.04 -1.70
N THR A 118 10.07 -6.86 -0.79
CA THR A 118 9.24 -7.49 0.26
C THR A 118 8.60 -6.47 1.20
N ARG A 119 9.39 -5.59 1.84
CA ARG A 119 8.86 -4.51 2.70
C ARG A 119 7.99 -3.54 1.90
N ALA A 120 8.41 -3.22 0.67
CA ALA A 120 7.66 -2.33 -0.22
C ALA A 120 6.29 -2.91 -0.58
N THR A 121 6.17 -4.23 -0.79
CA THR A 121 4.87 -4.88 -1.06
C THR A 121 3.95 -4.76 0.16
N ALA A 122 4.43 -5.07 1.35
CA ALA A 122 3.65 -4.92 2.58
C ALA A 122 3.19 -3.47 2.80
N ALA A 123 4.11 -2.51 2.71
CA ALA A 123 3.82 -1.08 2.87
C ALA A 123 2.86 -0.57 1.80
N GLY A 124 3.10 -0.90 0.52
CA GLY A 124 2.26 -0.46 -0.59
C GLY A 124 0.84 -1.03 -0.53
N THR A 125 0.69 -2.29 -0.10
CA THR A 125 -0.62 -2.90 0.13
C THR A 125 -1.38 -2.17 1.24
N ALA A 126 -0.71 -1.90 2.36
CA ALA A 126 -1.33 -1.19 3.49
C ALA A 126 -1.68 0.27 3.14
N LEU A 127 -0.80 1.00 2.44
CA LEU A 127 -1.09 2.36 1.97
C LEU A 127 -2.31 2.39 1.05
N ARG A 128 -2.41 1.48 0.09
CA ARG A 128 -3.58 1.39 -0.79
C ARG A 128 -4.86 1.05 -0.03
N HIS A 129 -4.77 0.20 0.99
CA HIS A 129 -5.92 -0.15 1.82
C HIS A 129 -6.48 1.06 2.58
N ILE A 130 -5.63 2.02 2.95
CA ILE A 130 -6.04 3.27 3.61
C ILE A 130 -6.31 4.42 2.65
N GLY A 131 -6.33 4.18 1.31
CA GLY A 131 -6.82 5.12 0.32
C GLY A 131 -5.77 5.78 -0.58
N PHE A 132 -4.50 5.37 -0.55
CA PHE A 132 -3.49 5.87 -1.49
C PHE A 132 -3.51 5.08 -2.81
N ASP A 133 -4.47 5.36 -3.69
CA ASP A 133 -4.64 4.62 -4.96
C ASP A 133 -3.51 4.85 -5.98
N ASN A 134 -2.73 5.91 -5.80
CA ASN A 134 -1.59 6.29 -6.63
C ASN A 134 -0.27 5.58 -6.25
N VAL A 135 -0.32 4.68 -5.26
CA VAL A 135 0.84 3.93 -4.77
C VAL A 135 1.10 2.68 -5.60
N TYR A 136 2.34 2.54 -6.03
CA TYR A 136 2.89 1.40 -6.78
C TYR A 136 4.09 0.82 -6.07
N VAL A 137 4.44 -0.41 -6.39
CA VAL A 137 5.58 -1.15 -5.80
C VAL A 137 6.59 -1.51 -6.87
N LEU A 138 7.85 -1.20 -6.63
CA LEU A 138 8.94 -1.63 -7.52
C LEU A 138 9.23 -3.12 -7.31
N LYS A 139 8.90 -3.93 -8.33
CA LYS A 139 9.13 -5.38 -8.29
C LYS A 139 10.61 -5.69 -8.19
N GLY A 140 11.00 -6.44 -7.16
CA GLY A 140 12.39 -6.77 -6.86
C GLY A 140 13.19 -5.64 -6.21
N GLY A 141 12.56 -4.49 -5.93
CA GLY A 141 13.15 -3.37 -5.20
C GLY A 141 14.33 -2.71 -5.90
N ILE A 142 15.10 -1.93 -5.13
CA ILE A 142 16.29 -1.23 -5.63
C ILE A 142 17.35 -2.22 -6.17
N GLY A 143 17.42 -3.42 -5.60
CA GLY A 143 18.34 -4.45 -6.09
C GLY A 143 18.09 -4.85 -7.54
N ALA A 144 16.82 -5.09 -7.91
CA ALA A 144 16.45 -5.39 -9.29
C ALA A 144 16.63 -4.18 -10.22
N LEU A 145 16.35 -2.97 -9.73
CA LEU A 145 16.60 -1.75 -10.50
C LEU A 145 18.10 -1.55 -10.77
N ALA A 146 18.94 -1.73 -9.76
CA ALA A 146 20.39 -1.62 -9.92
C ALA A 146 20.96 -2.68 -10.90
N ALA A 147 20.43 -3.89 -10.87
CA ALA A 147 20.82 -4.94 -11.82
C ALA A 147 20.37 -4.63 -13.26
N TYR A 148 19.22 -3.97 -13.44
CA TYR A 148 18.70 -3.55 -14.73
C TYR A 148 19.47 -2.33 -15.29
N LEU A 149 19.77 -1.35 -14.43
CA LEU A 149 20.44 -0.10 -14.81
C LEU A 149 21.95 -0.33 -15.00
N ASN A 150 22.34 -0.52 -16.25
CA ASN A 150 23.73 -0.53 -16.70
C ASN A 150 23.92 0.55 -17.77
N PRO A 151 25.14 0.85 -18.21
CA PRO A 151 25.38 1.90 -19.22
C PRO A 151 24.56 1.72 -20.52
N LYS A 152 24.33 0.47 -20.93
CA LYS A 152 23.52 0.19 -22.12
C LYS A 152 22.04 0.54 -21.88
N THR A 153 21.41 0.00 -20.86
CA THR A 153 19.97 0.24 -20.58
C THR A 153 19.69 1.69 -20.21
N ALA A 154 20.60 2.35 -19.49
CA ALA A 154 20.48 3.77 -19.17
C ALA A 154 20.43 4.66 -20.42
N ASN A 155 21.23 4.33 -21.42
CA ASN A 155 21.34 5.11 -22.66
C ASN A 155 20.48 4.58 -23.83
N MET A 156 19.70 3.51 -23.63
CA MET A 156 18.77 3.06 -24.67
C MET A 156 17.72 4.13 -24.95
N PRO A 157 17.42 4.41 -26.24
CA PRO A 157 16.29 5.28 -26.58
C PRO A 157 14.97 4.67 -26.08
N LEU A 158 13.95 5.51 -25.93
CA LEU A 158 12.59 5.03 -25.73
C LEU A 158 12.16 4.16 -26.91
N PRO A 159 11.36 3.10 -26.71
CA PRO A 159 10.68 2.41 -27.79
C PRO A 159 9.92 3.43 -28.64
N SER A 160 10.04 3.34 -29.96
CA SER A 160 9.20 4.14 -30.86
C SER A 160 7.73 3.83 -30.56
N ALA A 161 6.90 4.86 -30.47
CA ALA A 161 5.45 4.68 -30.37
C ALA A 161 4.99 4.01 -31.70
N GLU A 162 4.45 2.79 -31.59
CA GLU A 162 3.70 2.13 -32.65
C GLU A 162 2.28 2.68 -32.73
#